data_21a375226fceb3e2c618e890e4a25086
#
_entry.id   21a375226fceb3e2c618e890e4a25086
#
_cell.length_a   1.000
_cell.length_b   1.000
_cell.length_c   1.000
_cell.angle_alpha   90.00
_cell.angle_beta   90.00
_cell.angle_gamma   90.00
#
_symmetry.space_group_name_H-M   'P 1'
#
loop_
_entity.id
_entity.type
_entity.pdbx_description
1 polymer ?
#
loop_
_entity_poly.entity_id
_entity_poly.type
_entity_poly.pdbx_seq_one_letter_code
_entity_poly.pdbx_strand_id
1 'polypeptide(L)'
;MNHKTVVLNAAKMNFDGNLDFSVLSEDVTVYDDTDQDQLLSRIQGAAVVVTKEMPVSGLICEAGTGYNNLDLEAARQKGITVCNIPAYSSQRVAHTAVMMILNLSSSMQLQMKMLTRGCHDNFTKNLQVSHVEVNNKVLGIIGAGNIGREVIKIAQ
;
A
#
# COMPACT_ATOMS: atom_id res chain seq x y z
N MET A 1 28.47 -11.37 -11.22
CA MET A 1 28.85 -9.93 -11.29
C MET A 1 28.21 -9.27 -10.09
N ASN A 2 29.03 -8.74 -9.19
CA ASN A 2 28.54 -8.07 -8.01
C ASN A 2 27.99 -6.69 -8.44
N HIS A 3 26.69 -6.49 -8.38
CA HIS A 3 26.06 -5.23 -8.74
C HIS A 3 25.68 -4.49 -7.45
N LYS A 4 26.17 -3.25 -7.31
CA LYS A 4 25.77 -2.38 -6.20
C LYS A 4 24.26 -2.14 -6.28
N THR A 5 23.56 -2.55 -5.23
CA THR A 5 22.12 -2.33 -5.06
C THR A 5 21.88 -1.31 -3.96
N VAL A 6 21.04 -0.33 -4.22
CA VAL A 6 20.66 0.70 -3.24
C VAL A 6 19.16 0.62 -3.00
N VAL A 7 18.76 0.56 -1.73
CA VAL A 7 17.37 0.60 -1.28
C VAL A 7 17.11 1.98 -0.67
N LEU A 8 16.15 2.71 -1.21
CA LEU A 8 15.74 4.04 -0.74
C LEU A 8 14.35 3.98 -0.11
N ASN A 9 14.14 4.76 0.94
CA ASN A 9 12.89 4.80 1.68
C ASN A 9 12.48 3.43 2.24
N ALA A 10 13.44 2.69 2.77
CA ALA A 10 13.24 1.34 3.29
C ALA A 10 12.18 1.30 4.40
N ALA A 11 12.10 2.32 5.26
CA ALA A 11 11.08 2.40 6.30
C ALA A 11 9.65 2.37 5.75
N LYS A 12 9.41 2.91 4.54
CA LYS A 12 8.10 2.85 3.88
C LYS A 12 7.74 1.46 3.33
N MET A 13 8.72 0.57 3.18
CA MET A 13 8.54 -0.80 2.72
C MET A 13 8.54 -1.78 3.89
N ASN A 14 9.44 -1.58 4.85
CA ASN A 14 9.70 -2.47 5.99
C ASN A 14 9.10 -1.91 7.30
N PHE A 15 7.82 -1.54 7.27
CA PHE A 15 7.12 -0.93 8.41
C PHE A 15 6.97 -1.87 9.62
N ASP A 16 7.06 -3.18 9.41
CA ASP A 16 6.95 -4.21 10.45
C ASP A 16 8.32 -4.83 10.83
N GLY A 17 9.41 -4.39 10.20
CA GLY A 17 10.76 -4.85 10.47
C GLY A 17 11.10 -6.26 9.96
N ASN A 18 10.23 -6.88 9.16
CA ASN A 18 10.37 -8.28 8.74
C ASN A 18 11.04 -8.46 7.35
N LEU A 19 11.30 -7.36 6.61
CA LEU A 19 11.97 -7.45 5.32
C LEU A 19 13.48 -7.49 5.49
N ASP A 20 14.10 -8.53 4.95
CA ASP A 20 15.55 -8.66 4.83
C ASP A 20 16.00 -8.21 3.43
N PHE A 21 16.61 -7.04 3.35
CA PHE A 21 17.11 -6.51 2.08
C PHE A 21 18.46 -7.12 1.66
N SER A 22 19.15 -7.84 2.55
CA SER A 22 20.45 -8.49 2.23
C SER A 22 20.33 -9.56 1.15
N VAL A 23 19.13 -10.10 0.95
CA VAL A 23 18.83 -11.09 -0.11
C VAL A 23 18.88 -10.52 -1.52
N LEU A 24 18.87 -9.19 -1.69
CA LEU A 24 18.84 -8.56 -3.01
C LEU A 24 20.19 -8.60 -3.71
N SER A 25 21.30 -8.50 -2.98
CA SER A 25 22.66 -8.47 -3.52
C SER A 25 23.67 -8.64 -2.39
N GLU A 26 24.88 -9.12 -2.74
CA GLU A 26 26.02 -9.12 -1.79
C GLU A 26 26.50 -7.68 -1.48
N ASP A 27 26.25 -6.71 -2.38
CA ASP A 27 26.56 -5.29 -2.22
C ASP A 27 25.26 -4.50 -2.19
N VAL A 28 24.59 -4.49 -1.02
CA VAL A 28 23.35 -3.74 -0.79
C VAL A 28 23.57 -2.64 0.25
N THR A 29 23.13 -1.44 -0.09
CA THR A 29 23.07 -0.30 0.85
C THR A 29 21.62 0.11 1.04
N VAL A 30 21.18 0.20 2.31
CA VAL A 30 19.80 0.48 2.69
C VAL A 30 19.73 1.83 3.39
N TYR A 31 18.80 2.69 2.95
CA TYR A 31 18.47 3.96 3.57
C TYR A 31 16.99 3.96 3.99
N ASP A 32 16.72 4.21 5.25
CA ASP A 32 15.35 4.21 5.80
C ASP A 32 14.51 5.33 5.22
N ASP A 33 15.06 6.53 5.17
CA ASP A 33 14.48 7.70 4.50
C ASP A 33 15.51 8.37 3.59
N THR A 34 15.03 9.00 2.51
CA THR A 34 15.89 9.70 1.55
C THR A 34 15.18 10.96 1.06
N ASP A 35 15.79 12.10 1.32
CA ASP A 35 15.34 13.38 0.79
C ASP A 35 15.82 13.59 -0.65
N GLN A 36 15.15 14.52 -1.37
CA GLN A 36 15.42 14.77 -2.78
C GLN A 36 16.87 15.26 -3.05
N ASP A 37 17.45 16.02 -2.13
CA ASP A 37 18.82 16.51 -2.20
C ASP A 37 19.87 15.42 -1.98
N GLN A 38 19.54 14.38 -1.22
CA GLN A 38 20.41 13.24 -0.94
C GLN A 38 20.38 12.18 -2.05
N LEU A 39 19.35 12.22 -2.90
CA LEU A 39 19.08 11.18 -3.89
C LEU A 39 20.27 10.87 -4.77
N LEU A 40 20.82 11.90 -5.45
CA LEU A 40 21.89 11.71 -6.42
C LEU A 40 23.16 11.14 -5.81
N SER A 41 23.52 11.58 -4.60
CA SER A 41 24.72 11.08 -3.90
C SER A 41 24.56 9.62 -3.47
N ARG A 42 23.36 9.22 -3.04
CA ARG A 42 23.06 7.85 -2.56
C ARG A 42 23.04 6.83 -3.68
N ILE A 43 22.53 7.19 -4.86
CA ILE A 43 22.42 6.27 -6.00
C ILE A 43 23.68 6.24 -6.88
N GLN A 44 24.66 7.08 -6.62
CA GLN A 44 25.87 7.15 -7.45
C GLN A 44 26.58 5.79 -7.52
N GLY A 45 26.74 5.28 -8.75
CA GLY A 45 27.35 4.00 -9.02
C GLY A 45 26.47 2.78 -8.72
N ALA A 46 25.20 2.98 -8.34
CA ALA A 46 24.25 1.88 -8.20
C ALA A 46 23.84 1.34 -9.59
N ALA A 47 23.85 0.02 -9.74
CA ALA A 47 23.32 -0.66 -10.92
C ALA A 47 21.82 -0.93 -10.76
N VAL A 48 21.38 -1.17 -9.52
CA VAL A 48 19.97 -1.40 -9.17
C VAL A 48 19.58 -0.44 -8.06
N VAL A 49 18.43 0.20 -8.22
CA VAL A 49 17.81 1.01 -7.16
C VAL A 49 16.42 0.50 -6.90
N VAL A 50 16.18 0.09 -5.66
CA VAL A 50 14.85 -0.27 -5.15
C VAL A 50 14.31 0.94 -4.40
N THR A 51 13.13 1.41 -4.76
CA THR A 51 12.58 2.62 -4.14
C THR A 51 11.07 2.54 -4.00
N LYS A 52 10.55 3.29 -3.05
CA LYS A 52 9.13 3.60 -2.94
C LYS A 52 8.94 5.11 -3.01
N GLU A 53 8.11 5.56 -3.97
CA GLU A 53 7.69 6.95 -4.16
C GLU A 53 8.82 7.93 -4.54
N MET A 54 9.91 7.46 -5.17
CA MET A 54 11.01 8.35 -5.58
C MET A 54 11.59 7.91 -6.94
N PRO A 55 11.66 8.79 -7.95
CA PRO A 55 12.21 8.48 -9.27
C PRO A 55 13.74 8.54 -9.29
N VAL A 56 14.37 7.60 -9.98
CA VAL A 56 15.85 7.44 -10.06
C VAL A 56 16.28 7.09 -11.48
N SER A 57 17.58 7.23 -11.78
CA SER A 57 18.17 6.89 -13.09
C SER A 57 18.60 5.41 -13.18
N GLY A 58 18.41 4.75 -14.33
CA GLY A 58 18.80 3.38 -14.59
C GLY A 58 17.62 2.40 -14.55
N LEU A 59 17.48 1.61 -13.52
CA LEU A 59 16.35 0.72 -13.26
C LEU A 59 15.57 1.23 -12.05
N ILE A 60 14.27 1.43 -12.22
CA ILE A 60 13.34 1.77 -11.13
C ILE A 60 12.49 0.53 -10.83
N CYS A 61 12.60 0.02 -9.60
CA CYS A 61 11.72 -1.03 -9.08
C CYS A 61 10.77 -0.41 -8.06
N GLU A 62 9.54 -0.09 -8.47
CA GLU A 62 8.49 0.37 -7.56
C GLU A 62 8.03 -0.80 -6.68
N ALA A 63 8.26 -0.68 -5.37
CA ALA A 63 7.86 -1.69 -4.39
C ALA A 63 6.36 -1.59 -4.05
N GLY A 64 5.54 -1.45 -5.05
CA GLY A 64 4.10 -1.31 -4.98
C GLY A 64 3.43 -1.68 -6.29
N THR A 65 2.09 -1.76 -6.26
CA THR A 65 1.30 -2.01 -7.47
C THR A 65 1.11 -0.73 -8.30
N GLY A 66 0.81 0.39 -7.64
CA GLY A 66 0.59 1.68 -8.28
C GLY A 66 1.90 2.37 -8.64
N TYR A 67 1.97 2.93 -9.83
CA TYR A 67 3.12 3.66 -10.36
C TYR A 67 2.73 5.05 -10.90
N ASN A 68 1.61 5.60 -10.47
CA ASN A 68 1.07 6.88 -10.96
C ASN A 68 1.96 8.08 -10.61
N ASN A 69 2.83 7.92 -9.63
CA ASN A 69 3.83 8.89 -9.18
C ASN A 69 5.13 8.85 -10.01
N LEU A 70 5.24 7.94 -10.98
CA LEU A 70 6.39 7.83 -11.87
C LEU A 70 6.04 8.38 -13.25
N ASP A 71 6.89 9.26 -13.78
CA ASP A 71 6.80 9.75 -15.14
C ASP A 71 7.39 8.70 -16.10
N LEU A 72 6.54 7.84 -16.62
CA LEU A 72 6.94 6.77 -17.52
C LEU A 72 7.47 7.29 -18.86
N GLU A 73 6.99 8.43 -19.33
CA GLU A 73 7.47 9.01 -20.58
C GLU A 73 8.89 9.57 -20.42
N ALA A 74 9.16 10.28 -19.34
CA ALA A 74 10.51 10.73 -19.01
C ALA A 74 11.46 9.54 -18.79
N ALA A 75 11.00 8.49 -18.13
CA ALA A 75 11.77 7.26 -17.95
C ALA A 75 12.13 6.64 -19.32
N ARG A 76 11.16 6.49 -20.21
CA ARG A 76 11.35 5.95 -21.55
C ARG A 76 12.36 6.78 -22.37
N GLN A 77 12.26 8.11 -22.35
CA GLN A 77 13.17 9.00 -23.06
C GLN A 77 14.61 8.90 -22.55
N LYS A 78 14.78 8.59 -21.26
CA LYS A 78 16.11 8.41 -20.64
C LYS A 78 16.60 6.95 -20.68
N GLY A 79 15.87 6.04 -21.31
CA GLY A 79 16.21 4.62 -21.36
C GLY A 79 16.15 3.92 -20.00
N ILE A 80 15.34 4.43 -19.06
CA ILE A 80 15.17 3.86 -17.72
C ILE A 80 14.10 2.77 -17.78
N THR A 81 14.43 1.58 -17.31
CA THR A 81 13.46 0.49 -17.13
C THR A 81 12.67 0.69 -15.83
N VAL A 82 11.35 0.63 -15.91
CA VAL A 82 10.48 0.73 -14.75
C VAL A 82 9.76 -0.60 -14.53
N CYS A 83 9.87 -1.14 -13.33
CA CYS A 83 9.18 -2.34 -12.88
C CYS A 83 8.31 -2.03 -11.66
N ASN A 84 7.23 -2.80 -11.47
CA ASN A 84 6.38 -2.74 -10.29
C ASN A 84 6.03 -4.16 -9.82
N ILE A 85 5.30 -4.28 -8.71
CA ILE A 85 4.80 -5.56 -8.20
C ILE A 85 3.29 -5.63 -8.44
N PRO A 86 2.84 -6.16 -9.58
CA PRO A 86 1.42 -6.21 -9.90
C PRO A 86 0.68 -7.22 -9.01
N ALA A 87 -0.52 -6.86 -8.57
CA ALA A 87 -1.50 -7.77 -7.94
C ALA A 87 -1.11 -8.41 -6.57
N TYR A 88 0.04 -8.13 -5.98
CA TYR A 88 0.46 -8.75 -4.72
C TYR A 88 -0.49 -8.45 -3.54
N SER A 89 -1.12 -7.29 -3.55
CA SER A 89 -1.96 -6.80 -2.45
C SER A 89 -3.47 -6.81 -2.79
N SER A 90 -3.89 -7.35 -3.93
CA SER A 90 -5.28 -7.26 -4.40
C SER A 90 -6.28 -7.75 -3.37
N GLN A 91 -6.04 -8.91 -2.74
CA GLN A 91 -6.90 -9.44 -1.69
C GLN A 91 -6.90 -8.56 -0.44
N ARG A 92 -5.74 -8.09 -0.01
CA ARG A 92 -5.64 -7.23 1.18
C ARG A 92 -6.43 -5.93 0.99
N VAL A 93 -6.32 -5.29 -0.17
CA VAL A 93 -7.09 -4.07 -0.48
C VAL A 93 -8.58 -4.36 -0.52
N ALA A 94 -8.99 -5.48 -1.13
CA ALA A 94 -10.39 -5.90 -1.16
C ALA A 94 -10.95 -6.16 0.25
N HIS A 95 -10.20 -6.88 1.11
CA HIS A 95 -10.58 -7.10 2.51
C HIS A 95 -10.74 -5.78 3.25
N THR A 96 -9.82 -4.83 3.04
CA THR A 96 -9.90 -3.51 3.67
C THR A 96 -11.14 -2.73 3.21
N ALA A 97 -11.46 -2.76 1.92
CA ALA A 97 -12.65 -2.12 1.38
C ALA A 97 -13.94 -2.69 2.00
N VAL A 98 -14.07 -4.02 2.04
CA VAL A 98 -15.23 -4.69 2.66
C VAL A 98 -15.30 -4.42 4.15
N MET A 99 -14.16 -4.47 4.85
CA MET A 99 -14.09 -4.09 6.27
C MET A 99 -14.62 -2.66 6.51
N MET A 100 -14.24 -1.70 5.66
CA MET A 100 -14.73 -0.33 5.77
C MET A 100 -16.25 -0.24 5.54
N ILE A 101 -16.80 -0.95 4.56
CA ILE A 101 -18.24 -1.02 4.30
C ILE A 101 -18.97 -1.54 5.53
N LEU A 102 -18.52 -2.66 6.11
CA LEU A 102 -19.14 -3.27 7.29
C LEU A 102 -19.00 -2.38 8.53
N ASN A 103 -17.86 -1.73 8.72
CA ASN A 103 -17.68 -0.77 9.81
C ASN A 103 -18.61 0.45 9.71
N LEU A 104 -18.82 0.97 8.50
CA LEU A 104 -19.72 2.08 8.26
C LEU A 104 -21.17 1.65 8.47
N SER A 105 -21.57 0.50 7.94
CA SER A 105 -22.94 -0.01 8.07
C SER A 105 -23.33 -0.29 9.51
N SER A 106 -22.39 -0.76 10.33
CA SER A 106 -22.62 -1.05 11.75
C SER A 106 -22.33 0.12 12.69
N SER A 107 -21.93 1.28 12.18
CA SER A 107 -21.49 2.43 12.99
C SER A 107 -20.40 2.08 14.01
N MET A 108 -19.51 1.12 13.67
CA MET A 108 -18.54 0.52 14.59
C MET A 108 -17.67 1.57 15.29
N GLN A 109 -17.15 2.56 14.55
CA GLN A 109 -16.30 3.60 15.13
C GLN A 109 -17.02 4.44 16.20
N LEU A 110 -18.32 4.73 15.98
CA LEU A 110 -19.12 5.48 16.94
C LEU A 110 -19.34 4.62 18.20
N GLN A 111 -19.68 3.36 18.04
CA GLN A 111 -19.85 2.43 19.16
C GLN A 111 -18.54 2.29 19.97
N MET A 112 -17.40 2.15 19.33
CA MET A 112 -16.09 2.10 20.02
C MET A 112 -15.81 3.38 20.80
N LYS A 113 -16.14 4.56 20.24
CA LYS A 113 -16.02 5.84 20.98
C LYS A 113 -16.96 5.91 22.18
N MET A 114 -18.17 5.36 22.07
CA MET A 114 -19.12 5.29 23.19
C MET A 114 -18.54 4.43 24.33
N LEU A 115 -18.02 3.25 24.01
CA LEU A 115 -17.38 2.36 24.99
C LEU A 115 -16.18 3.03 25.69
N THR A 116 -15.29 3.66 24.96
CA THR A 116 -14.13 4.35 25.54
C THR A 116 -14.49 5.52 26.43
N ARG A 117 -15.70 6.10 26.27
CA ARG A 117 -16.25 7.17 27.11
C ARG A 117 -17.13 6.66 28.26
N GLY A 118 -17.23 5.35 28.45
CA GLY A 118 -18.07 4.74 29.46
C GLY A 118 -19.58 4.83 29.16
N CYS A 119 -19.97 5.15 27.91
CA CYS A 119 -21.36 5.20 27.49
C CYS A 119 -21.84 3.81 27.06
N HIS A 120 -22.36 3.02 28.00
CA HIS A 120 -22.75 1.61 27.75
C HIS A 120 -24.21 1.43 27.33
N ASP A 121 -25.03 2.46 27.39
CA ASP A 121 -26.49 2.40 27.16
C ASP A 121 -26.87 1.82 25.79
N ASN A 122 -26.05 2.08 24.78
CA ASN A 122 -26.22 1.49 23.44
C ASN A 122 -26.21 -0.03 23.42
N PHE A 123 -25.54 -0.66 24.39
CA PHE A 123 -25.38 -2.11 24.45
C PHE A 123 -26.24 -2.78 25.52
N THR A 124 -26.65 -2.01 26.54
CA THR A 124 -27.31 -2.54 27.73
C THR A 124 -28.79 -2.19 27.84
N LYS A 125 -29.22 -1.14 27.17
CA LYS A 125 -30.62 -0.68 27.21
C LYS A 125 -31.29 -0.79 25.85
N ASN A 126 -30.86 0.01 24.88
CA ASN A 126 -31.40 -0.01 23.52
C ASN A 126 -30.37 0.57 22.56
N LEU A 127 -30.39 0.09 21.32
CA LEU A 127 -29.47 0.55 20.28
C LEU A 127 -29.72 2.03 19.98
N GLN A 128 -28.69 2.87 20.20
CA GLN A 128 -28.78 4.32 20.04
C GLN A 128 -28.14 4.82 18.75
N VAL A 129 -27.33 3.98 18.09
CA VAL A 129 -26.69 4.30 16.83
C VAL A 129 -27.34 3.55 15.68
N SER A 130 -27.37 4.18 14.53
CA SER A 130 -27.95 3.60 13.33
C SER A 130 -27.14 2.41 12.85
N HIS A 131 -27.84 1.34 12.49
CA HIS A 131 -27.31 0.19 11.78
C HIS A 131 -27.97 0.06 10.42
N VAL A 132 -27.23 -0.29 9.42
CA VAL A 132 -27.72 -0.62 8.09
C VAL A 132 -27.43 -2.09 7.82
N GLU A 133 -28.48 -2.87 7.66
CA GLU A 133 -28.33 -4.27 7.21
C GLU A 133 -27.84 -4.28 5.77
N VAL A 134 -26.73 -4.97 5.53
CA VAL A 134 -26.13 -5.05 4.19
C VAL A 134 -26.64 -6.23 3.38
N ASN A 135 -27.28 -7.20 4.03
CA ASN A 135 -27.86 -8.34 3.36
C ASN A 135 -28.95 -7.91 2.37
N ASN A 136 -28.98 -8.49 1.18
CA ASN A 136 -29.88 -8.14 0.09
C ASN A 136 -29.78 -6.67 -0.40
N LYS A 137 -28.68 -5.98 -0.13
CA LYS A 137 -28.38 -4.67 -0.70
C LYS A 137 -27.59 -4.79 -1.99
N VAL A 138 -27.69 -3.77 -2.83
CA VAL A 138 -26.93 -3.70 -4.08
C VAL A 138 -25.61 -2.99 -3.82
N LEU A 139 -24.50 -3.66 -4.11
CA LEU A 139 -23.17 -3.07 -4.10
C LEU A 139 -22.76 -2.69 -5.53
N GLY A 140 -22.64 -1.39 -5.79
CA GLY A 140 -22.09 -0.88 -7.05
C GLY A 140 -20.56 -0.84 -7.00
N ILE A 141 -19.91 -1.37 -8.04
CA ILE A 141 -18.45 -1.38 -8.15
C ILE A 141 -18.04 -0.61 -9.40
N ILE A 142 -17.25 0.46 -9.21
CA ILE A 142 -16.66 1.22 -10.30
C ILE A 142 -15.22 0.74 -10.47
N GLY A 143 -14.95 -0.01 -11.54
CA GLY A 143 -13.66 -0.64 -11.80
C GLY A 143 -13.58 -2.10 -11.34
N ALA A 144 -13.85 -3.04 -12.27
CA ALA A 144 -13.77 -4.49 -12.03
C ALA A 144 -12.41 -5.09 -12.48
N GLY A 145 -11.31 -4.41 -12.14
CA GLY A 145 -9.94 -4.92 -12.28
C GLY A 145 -9.62 -5.99 -11.22
N ASN A 146 -8.34 -6.25 -10.97
CA ASN A 146 -7.92 -7.29 -10.00
C ASN A 146 -8.54 -7.09 -8.62
N ILE A 147 -8.48 -5.88 -8.08
CA ILE A 147 -9.04 -5.55 -6.75
C ILE A 147 -10.57 -5.63 -6.77
N GLY A 148 -11.22 -5.01 -7.76
CA GLY A 148 -12.68 -5.01 -7.85
C GLY A 148 -13.28 -6.42 -7.95
N ARG A 149 -12.64 -7.33 -8.68
CA ARG A 149 -13.05 -8.74 -8.75
C ARG A 149 -12.93 -9.45 -7.41
N GLU A 150 -11.88 -9.17 -6.61
CA GLU A 150 -11.76 -9.73 -5.26
C GLU A 150 -12.86 -9.19 -4.32
N VAL A 151 -13.21 -7.89 -4.43
CA VAL A 151 -14.34 -7.32 -3.68
C VAL A 151 -15.65 -8.04 -4.06
N ILE A 152 -15.91 -8.29 -5.36
CA ILE A 152 -17.08 -9.02 -5.83
C ILE A 152 -17.15 -10.42 -5.21
N LYS A 153 -16.03 -11.16 -5.23
CA LYS A 153 -15.97 -12.51 -4.65
C LYS A 153 -16.29 -12.54 -3.14
N ILE A 154 -15.88 -11.52 -2.40
CA ILE A 154 -16.13 -11.44 -0.96
C ILE A 154 -17.58 -11.06 -0.67
N ALA A 155 -18.21 -10.26 -1.56
CA ALA A 155 -19.55 -9.72 -1.37
C ALA A 155 -20.67 -10.67 -1.84
N GLN A 156 -20.35 -11.80 -2.47
CA GLN A 156 -21.27 -12.86 -2.88
C GLN A 156 -21.57 -13.83 -1.74
#